data_bd03a50ffdd8cf72acc80e91e78f1cdf
#
_entry.id   bd03a50ffdd8cf72acc80e91e78f1cdf
#
_cell.length_a   1.000
_cell.length_b   1.000
_cell.length_c   1.000
_cell.angle_alpha   90.00
_cell.angle_beta   90.00
_cell.angle_gamma   90.00
#
_symmetry.space_group_name_H-M   'P 1'
#
loop_
_entity.id
_entity.type
_entity.pdbx_description
1 polymer ?
#
loop_
_entity_poly.entity_id
_entity_poly.type
_entity_poly.pdbx_seq_one_letter_code
_entity_poly.pdbx_strand_id
1 'polypeptide(L)'
;MVTVKIIDSKNNVKNVAGEPEKNELSQNSRGGTELMQEELYKRLPKELLEQFQIIPSRVRKLEDKKRIIWCHDLAQDPEVAHLTEKYDDYDKIVCVSNWQKQEYVNHLAIPWGNIQVMLNAINPIEPHEKPDDSINIAYFTTPHRGLEILVPTFNHLHETFFHKMDKPVKLHVFSSFGIYGWPQRDDP
;
A
#
# COMPACT_ATOMS: atom_id res chain seq x y z
N MET A 1 4.43 -19.57 -9.40
CA MET A 1 3.63 -18.70 -10.26
C MET A 1 2.23 -18.68 -9.67
N VAL A 2 1.86 -17.63 -8.95
CA VAL A 2 0.51 -17.49 -8.39
C VAL A 2 -0.33 -16.83 -9.47
N THR A 3 -1.19 -17.59 -10.14
CA THR A 3 -2.14 -17.03 -11.09
C THR A 3 -3.27 -16.39 -10.29
N VAL A 4 -3.24 -15.08 -10.14
CA VAL A 4 -4.37 -14.32 -9.59
C VAL A 4 -5.45 -14.33 -10.69
N LYS A 5 -6.52 -15.08 -10.50
CA LYS A 5 -7.70 -14.97 -11.35
C LYS A 5 -8.34 -13.61 -11.10
N ILE A 6 -8.19 -12.72 -12.06
CA ILE A 6 -8.90 -11.44 -12.07
C ILE A 6 -10.35 -11.78 -12.38
N ILE A 7 -11.20 -11.68 -11.38
CA ILE A 7 -12.63 -11.84 -11.54
C ILE A 7 -13.19 -10.45 -11.82
N ASP A 8 -13.58 -10.21 -13.06
CA ASP A 8 -14.28 -9.06 -13.59
C ASP A 8 -13.51 -7.73 -13.66
N SER A 9 -12.82 -7.58 -14.78
CA SER A 9 -12.08 -6.37 -15.14
C SER A 9 -12.95 -5.11 -15.31
N LYS A 10 -14.25 -5.25 -15.51
CA LYS A 10 -15.13 -4.09 -15.74
C LYS A 10 -15.40 -3.28 -14.48
N ASN A 11 -15.45 -3.92 -13.31
CA ASN A 11 -15.65 -3.20 -12.05
C ASN A 11 -14.35 -2.57 -11.53
N ASN A 12 -13.21 -3.13 -11.87
CA ASN A 12 -11.91 -2.65 -11.35
C ASN A 12 -11.45 -1.35 -11.99
N VAL A 13 -11.73 -1.16 -13.27
CA VAL A 13 -11.36 0.10 -13.98
C VAL A 13 -12.13 1.29 -13.42
N LYS A 14 -13.37 1.09 -12.95
CA LYS A 14 -14.17 2.15 -12.33
C LYS A 14 -13.77 2.48 -10.89
N ASN A 15 -13.01 1.62 -10.26
CA ASN A 15 -12.54 1.77 -8.89
C ASN A 15 -11.10 2.30 -8.80
N VAL A 16 -10.63 3.01 -9.83
CA VAL A 16 -9.35 3.69 -9.82
C VAL A 16 -9.37 4.81 -8.78
N ALA A 17 -8.23 4.99 -8.11
CA ALA A 17 -8.01 6.11 -7.22
C ALA A 17 -8.49 7.43 -7.85
N GLY A 18 -9.25 8.20 -7.11
CA GLY A 18 -9.78 9.49 -7.58
C GLY A 18 -11.27 9.51 -7.88
N GLU A 19 -11.99 8.41 -7.78
CA GLU A 19 -13.45 8.45 -7.87
C GLU A 19 -14.05 9.01 -6.57
N PRO A 20 -14.73 10.17 -6.61
CA PRO A 20 -15.13 10.91 -5.40
C PRO A 20 -16.20 10.20 -4.55
N GLU A 21 -16.90 9.23 -5.11
CA GLU A 21 -17.97 8.50 -4.41
C GLU A 21 -17.58 7.12 -3.92
N LYS A 22 -16.31 6.77 -4.01
CA LYS A 22 -15.82 5.47 -3.59
C LYS A 22 -15.91 5.35 -2.06
N ASN A 23 -16.71 4.42 -1.57
CA ASN A 23 -16.92 4.19 -0.14
C ASN A 23 -16.21 2.95 0.38
N GLU A 24 -15.58 2.18 -0.50
CA GLU A 24 -14.81 0.98 -0.14
C GLU A 24 -13.56 0.88 -1.01
N LEU A 25 -12.53 0.21 -0.49
CA LEU A 25 -11.40 -0.19 -1.30
C LEU A 25 -11.82 -1.25 -2.32
N SER A 26 -11.13 -1.31 -3.45
CA SER A 26 -11.39 -2.33 -4.45
C SER A 26 -11.15 -3.73 -3.86
N GLN A 27 -12.16 -4.58 -3.90
CA GLN A 27 -12.04 -5.99 -3.45
C GLN A 27 -11.04 -6.81 -4.28
N ASN A 28 -10.67 -6.30 -5.45
CA ASN A 28 -9.73 -6.97 -6.36
C ASN A 28 -8.31 -6.42 -6.27
N SER A 29 -8.11 -5.34 -5.52
CA SER A 29 -6.78 -4.85 -5.20
C SER A 29 -6.19 -5.64 -4.02
N ARG A 30 -4.87 -5.83 -4.05
CA ARG A 30 -4.12 -6.56 -3.02
C ARG A 30 -2.88 -5.75 -2.60
N GLY A 31 -3.04 -4.45 -2.53
CA GLY A 31 -2.00 -3.55 -2.01
C GLY A 31 -1.92 -3.57 -0.48
N GLY A 32 -0.96 -2.84 0.05
CA GLY A 32 -0.73 -2.79 1.50
C GLY A 32 -1.93 -2.25 2.28
N THR A 33 -2.65 -1.29 1.72
CA THR A 33 -3.83 -0.68 2.36
C THR A 33 -4.96 -1.69 2.51
N GLU A 34 -5.25 -2.47 1.46
CA GLU A 34 -6.29 -3.50 1.46
C GLU A 34 -5.96 -4.61 2.47
N LEU A 35 -4.72 -5.06 2.49
CA LEU A 35 -4.28 -6.08 3.46
C LEU A 35 -4.38 -5.58 4.90
N MET A 36 -4.00 -4.33 5.17
CA MET A 36 -4.13 -3.74 6.51
C MET A 36 -5.60 -3.62 6.92
N GLN A 37 -6.50 -3.24 6.02
CA GLN A 37 -7.93 -3.17 6.30
C GLN A 37 -8.52 -4.55 6.60
N GLU A 38 -8.20 -5.56 5.81
CA GLU A 38 -8.62 -6.95 6.06
C GLU A 38 -8.19 -7.41 7.45
N GLU A 39 -6.93 -7.17 7.81
CA GLU A 39 -6.38 -7.59 9.09
C GLU A 39 -6.98 -6.80 10.27
N LEU A 40 -7.30 -5.53 10.09
CA LEU A 40 -8.01 -4.74 11.08
C LEU A 40 -9.41 -5.31 11.35
N TYR A 41 -10.17 -5.58 10.28
CA TYR A 41 -11.53 -6.09 10.39
C TYR A 41 -11.61 -7.49 10.97
N LYS A 42 -10.61 -8.33 10.76
CA LYS A 42 -10.51 -9.65 11.40
C LYS A 42 -10.30 -9.57 12.92
N ARG A 43 -9.69 -8.49 13.41
CA ARG A 43 -9.28 -8.35 14.82
C ARG A 43 -10.21 -7.49 15.65
N LEU A 44 -10.92 -6.56 15.04
CA LEU A 44 -11.83 -5.68 15.77
C LEU A 44 -13.19 -6.34 16.01
N PRO A 45 -13.75 -6.20 17.21
CA PRO A 45 -15.14 -6.59 17.46
C PRO A 45 -16.10 -5.85 16.52
N LYS A 46 -17.11 -6.57 16.05
CA LYS A 46 -18.11 -6.03 15.13
C LYS A 46 -18.81 -4.79 15.68
N GLU A 47 -19.09 -4.78 16.96
CA GLU A 47 -19.75 -3.68 17.68
C GLU A 47 -18.93 -2.38 17.64
N LEU A 48 -17.59 -2.48 17.58
CA LEU A 48 -16.73 -1.30 17.38
C LEU A 48 -16.75 -0.83 15.91
N LEU A 49 -16.72 -1.75 14.96
CA LEU A 49 -16.78 -1.42 13.54
C LEU A 49 -18.12 -0.76 13.15
N GLU A 50 -19.21 -1.09 13.86
CA GLU A 50 -20.52 -0.47 13.64
C GLU A 50 -20.59 0.98 14.14
N GLN A 51 -19.79 1.34 15.16
CA GLN A 51 -19.78 2.69 15.74
C GLN A 51 -18.93 3.69 14.96
N PHE A 52 -17.97 3.21 14.19
CA PHE A 52 -17.01 4.03 13.48
C PHE A 52 -17.05 3.77 11.98
N GLN A 53 -16.87 4.82 11.21
CA GLN A 53 -16.44 4.68 9.83
C GLN A 53 -14.90 4.76 9.79
N ILE A 54 -14.24 3.66 9.48
CA ILE A 54 -12.79 3.62 9.26
C ILE A 54 -12.55 3.78 7.76
N ILE A 55 -11.92 4.87 7.38
CA ILE A 55 -11.77 5.30 5.99
C ILE A 55 -10.32 5.10 5.57
N PRO A 56 -9.99 4.04 4.81
CA PRO A 56 -8.65 3.86 4.31
C PRO A 56 -8.36 4.81 3.15
N SER A 57 -7.41 5.69 3.34
CA SER A 57 -6.83 6.64 2.37
C SER A 57 -7.80 7.35 1.41
N ARG A 58 -8.26 6.68 0.37
CA ARG A 58 -8.84 7.27 -0.84
C ARG A 58 -10.36 7.26 -0.90
N VAL A 59 -11.01 6.82 0.16
CA VAL A 59 -12.47 6.80 0.24
C VAL A 59 -12.99 8.19 0.57
N ARG A 60 -14.03 8.64 -0.12
CA ARG A 60 -14.57 9.99 -0.02
C ARG A 60 -15.97 10.07 0.60
N LYS A 61 -16.75 8.99 0.49
CA LYS A 61 -18.11 8.99 1.02
C LYS A 61 -18.08 8.92 2.54
N LEU A 62 -18.63 9.95 3.17
CA LEU A 62 -18.74 10.04 4.62
C LEU A 62 -20.10 9.53 5.08
N GLU A 63 -20.09 8.69 6.12
CA GLU A 63 -21.27 8.22 6.81
C GLU A 63 -21.57 9.10 8.05
N ASP A 64 -22.81 9.03 8.55
CA ASP A 64 -23.18 9.68 9.81
C ASP A 64 -22.76 8.80 11.01
N LYS A 65 -21.46 8.72 11.20
CA LYS A 65 -20.76 8.00 12.27
C LYS A 65 -19.52 8.76 12.69
N LYS A 66 -18.88 8.35 13.78
CA LYS A 66 -17.53 8.78 14.10
C LYS A 66 -16.58 8.33 13.00
N ARG A 67 -15.75 9.23 12.50
CA ARG A 67 -14.93 9.02 11.30
C ARG A 67 -13.46 9.01 11.66
N ILE A 68 -12.80 7.94 11.26
CA ILE A 68 -11.35 7.78 11.40
C ILE A 68 -10.79 7.60 10.00
N ILE A 69 -10.00 8.55 9.51
CA ILE A 69 -9.26 8.35 8.27
C ILE A 69 -7.90 7.73 8.58
N TRP A 70 -7.62 6.60 7.96
CA TRP A 70 -6.37 5.86 8.10
C TRP A 70 -5.52 6.03 6.85
N CYS A 71 -4.49 6.87 6.97
CA CYS A 71 -3.68 7.35 5.85
C CYS A 71 -2.50 6.42 5.57
N HIS A 72 -2.40 5.93 4.34
CA HIS A 72 -1.30 5.13 3.85
C HIS A 72 -0.53 5.82 2.71
N ASP A 73 -1.06 6.92 2.17
CA ASP A 73 -0.47 7.67 1.08
C ASP A 73 0.42 8.81 1.59
N LEU A 74 1.29 9.31 0.73
CA LEU A 74 2.13 10.47 1.03
C LEU A 74 1.28 11.76 1.14
N ALA A 75 1.74 12.73 1.92
CA ALA A 75 1.08 14.04 2.04
C ALA A 75 1.03 14.80 0.70
N GLN A 76 1.94 14.48 -0.22
CA GLN A 76 2.03 15.07 -1.56
C GLN A 76 1.10 14.37 -2.57
N ASP A 77 0.46 13.28 -2.20
CA ASP A 77 -0.48 12.59 -3.09
C ASP A 77 -1.73 13.46 -3.29
N PRO A 78 -2.14 13.76 -4.54
CA PRO A 78 -3.33 14.57 -4.81
C PRO A 78 -4.61 14.02 -4.15
N GLU A 79 -4.66 12.71 -3.93
CA GLU A 79 -5.82 12.05 -3.33
C GLU A 79 -6.04 12.41 -1.86
N VAL A 80 -5.03 12.88 -1.15
CA VAL A 80 -5.15 13.34 0.24
C VAL A 80 -5.18 14.86 0.38
N ALA A 81 -5.01 15.60 -0.72
CA ALA A 81 -4.99 17.08 -0.71
C ALA A 81 -6.26 17.71 -0.12
N HIS A 82 -7.42 17.04 -0.24
CA HIS A 82 -8.68 17.52 0.35
C HIS A 82 -8.62 17.68 1.87
N LEU A 83 -7.70 17.00 2.55
CA LEU A 83 -7.53 17.11 4.00
C LEU A 83 -7.03 18.50 4.44
N THR A 84 -6.42 19.28 3.54
CA THR A 84 -6.02 20.66 3.85
C THR A 84 -7.21 21.51 4.29
N GLU A 85 -8.38 21.28 3.70
CA GLU A 85 -9.60 22.08 4.00
C GLU A 85 -10.62 21.31 4.83
N LYS A 86 -10.53 19.97 4.85
CA LYS A 86 -11.57 19.07 5.39
C LYS A 86 -11.07 18.14 6.49
N TYR A 87 -9.94 18.41 7.12
CA TYR A 87 -9.44 17.56 8.21
C TYR A 87 -10.43 17.48 9.38
N ASP A 88 -11.24 18.52 9.59
CA ASP A 88 -12.26 18.57 10.65
C ASP A 88 -13.49 17.70 10.38
N ASP A 89 -13.65 17.17 9.16
CA ASP A 89 -14.67 16.18 8.83
C ASP A 89 -14.41 14.83 9.51
N TYR A 90 -13.21 14.66 10.09
CA TYR A 90 -12.77 13.43 10.70
C TYR A 90 -12.49 13.61 12.21
N ASP A 91 -13.03 12.71 13.04
CA ASP A 91 -12.75 12.72 14.48
C ASP A 91 -11.28 12.41 14.77
N LYS A 92 -10.65 11.60 13.93
CA LYS A 92 -9.20 11.29 13.99
C LYS A 92 -8.63 11.05 12.62
N ILE A 93 -7.39 11.52 12.46
CA ILE A 93 -6.53 11.20 11.33
C ILE A 93 -5.43 10.28 11.86
N VAL A 94 -5.27 9.12 11.26
CA VAL A 94 -4.28 8.13 11.67
C VAL A 94 -3.22 8.00 10.58
N CYS A 95 -1.97 8.26 10.94
CA CYS A 95 -0.79 8.06 10.11
C CYS A 95 -0.04 6.80 10.52
N VAL A 96 0.66 6.17 9.59
CA VAL A 96 1.39 4.91 9.85
C VAL A 96 2.81 5.11 10.36
N SER A 97 3.27 6.36 10.48
CA SER A 97 4.59 6.68 11.05
C SER A 97 4.65 8.12 11.56
N ASN A 98 5.62 8.40 12.43
CA ASN A 98 5.90 9.77 12.87
C ASN A 98 6.38 10.65 11.71
N TRP A 99 7.11 10.08 10.76
CA TRP A 99 7.53 10.80 9.56
C TRP A 99 6.31 11.23 8.74
N GLN A 100 5.39 10.31 8.45
CA GLN A 100 4.16 10.64 7.71
C GLN A 100 3.34 11.70 8.45
N LYS A 101 3.18 11.58 9.78
CA LYS A 101 2.52 12.61 10.58
C LYS A 101 3.16 13.99 10.39
N GLN A 102 4.48 14.07 10.43
CA GLN A 102 5.20 15.33 10.21
C GLN A 102 4.95 15.89 8.81
N GLU A 103 4.93 15.03 7.78
CA GLU A 103 4.65 15.44 6.41
C GLU A 103 3.21 15.98 6.25
N TYR A 104 2.23 15.36 6.90
CA TYR A 104 0.84 15.83 6.90
C TYR A 104 0.68 17.18 7.59
N VAL A 105 1.40 17.42 8.67
CA VAL A 105 1.44 18.74 9.32
C VAL A 105 2.09 19.79 8.41
N ASN A 106 3.22 19.45 7.79
CA ASN A 106 4.00 20.40 6.99
C ASN A 106 3.33 20.74 5.65
N HIS A 107 2.75 19.76 4.97
CA HIS A 107 2.22 19.94 3.61
C HIS A 107 0.71 20.21 3.58
N LEU A 108 -0.04 19.63 4.51
CA LEU A 108 -1.50 19.76 4.54
C LEU A 108 -1.98 20.71 5.63
N ALA A 109 -1.06 21.30 6.41
CA ALA A 109 -1.34 22.21 7.51
C ALA A 109 -2.30 21.64 8.58
N ILE A 110 -2.36 20.32 8.73
CA ILE A 110 -3.23 19.67 9.71
C ILE A 110 -2.63 19.86 11.10
N PRO A 111 -3.41 20.33 12.09
CA PRO A 111 -2.89 20.51 13.44
C PRO A 111 -2.34 19.20 14.02
N TRP A 112 -1.20 19.27 14.67
CA TRP A 112 -0.50 18.11 15.25
C TRP A 112 -1.38 17.24 16.15
N GLY A 113 -2.27 17.88 16.92
CA GLY A 113 -3.18 17.19 17.86
C GLY A 113 -4.28 16.37 17.19
N ASN A 114 -4.59 16.63 15.91
CA ASN A 114 -5.61 15.90 15.16
C ASN A 114 -5.09 14.57 14.62
N ILE A 115 -3.76 14.39 14.57
CA ILE A 115 -3.13 13.22 13.99
C ILE A 115 -2.61 12.29 15.08
N GLN A 116 -3.05 11.04 15.03
CA GLN A 116 -2.53 9.93 15.82
C GLN A 116 -1.60 9.07 14.94
N VAL A 117 -0.56 8.50 15.54
CA VAL A 117 0.31 7.51 14.86
C VAL A 117 -0.06 6.12 15.32
N MET A 118 -0.29 5.24 14.36
CA MET A 118 -0.47 3.80 14.56
C MET A 118 0.35 3.07 13.50
N LEU A 119 1.40 2.40 13.93
CA LEU A 119 2.29 1.66 13.04
C LEU A 119 1.55 0.48 12.40
N ASN A 120 1.88 0.20 11.14
CA ASN A 120 1.45 -1.04 10.51
C ASN A 120 2.01 -2.24 11.28
N ALA A 121 1.23 -3.32 11.32
CA ALA A 121 1.60 -4.55 11.97
C ALA A 121 1.44 -5.74 11.01
N ILE A 122 2.18 -6.79 11.26
CA ILE A 122 2.07 -8.07 10.57
C ILE A 122 1.85 -9.19 11.58
N ASN A 123 1.38 -10.33 11.11
CA ASN A 123 1.45 -11.54 11.93
C ASN A 123 2.92 -11.91 12.18
N PRO A 124 3.27 -12.39 13.37
CA PRO A 124 4.62 -12.91 13.61
C PRO A 124 4.98 -13.97 12.57
N ILE A 125 6.21 -13.88 12.06
CA ILE A 125 6.77 -14.88 11.14
C ILE A 125 7.67 -15.78 11.99
N GLU A 126 7.39 -17.08 11.99
CA GLU A 126 8.23 -18.06 12.70
C GLU A 126 9.64 -18.04 12.11
N PRO A 127 10.66 -18.09 12.98
CA PRO A 127 12.02 -18.22 12.53
C PRO A 127 12.18 -19.44 11.62
N HIS A 128 12.86 -19.27 10.52
CA HIS A 128 13.16 -20.35 9.58
C HIS A 128 14.59 -20.21 9.06
N GLU A 129 15.18 -21.33 8.70
CA GLU A 129 16.49 -21.34 8.09
C GLU A 129 16.42 -20.72 6.68
N LYS A 130 17.37 -19.86 6.38
CA LYS A 130 17.52 -19.26 5.05
C LYS A 130 18.41 -20.16 4.19
N PRO A 131 18.11 -20.32 2.90
CA PRO A 131 19.03 -20.99 1.98
C PRO A 131 20.42 -20.33 2.04
N ASP A 132 21.45 -21.13 2.21
CA ASP A 132 22.84 -20.66 2.30
C ASP A 132 23.64 -20.90 1.00
N ASP A 133 22.99 -21.43 -0.01
CA ASP A 133 23.57 -21.76 -1.32
C ASP A 133 23.60 -20.56 -2.30
N SER A 134 22.87 -19.50 -2.01
CA SER A 134 22.75 -18.33 -2.88
C SER A 134 22.37 -17.06 -2.11
N ILE A 135 22.69 -15.90 -2.70
CA ILE A 135 22.20 -14.59 -2.27
C ILE A 135 20.97 -14.27 -3.08
N ASN A 136 19.84 -14.17 -2.41
CA ASN A 136 18.55 -13.92 -3.06
C ASN A 136 18.10 -12.47 -2.83
N ILE A 137 17.94 -11.73 -3.91
CA ILE A 137 17.40 -10.37 -3.93
C ILE A 137 15.96 -10.46 -4.44
N ALA A 138 15.00 -9.85 -3.74
CA ALA A 138 13.61 -9.86 -4.14
C ALA A 138 13.13 -8.45 -4.48
N TYR A 139 12.46 -8.31 -5.62
CA TYR A 139 11.67 -7.14 -6.01
C TYR A 139 10.19 -7.55 -5.99
N PHE A 140 9.36 -6.87 -5.19
CA PHE A 140 7.96 -7.27 -4.94
C PHE A 140 6.98 -6.09 -4.96
N THR A 141 7.20 -5.15 -5.87
CA THR A 141 6.29 -4.01 -6.08
C THR A 141 5.92 -3.89 -7.56
N THR A 142 5.06 -2.93 -7.90
CA THR A 142 4.63 -2.70 -9.29
C THR A 142 5.80 -2.26 -10.19
N PRO A 143 5.78 -2.60 -11.48
CA PRO A 143 6.91 -2.37 -12.41
C PRO A 143 7.39 -0.92 -12.46
N HIS A 144 6.46 0.05 -12.45
CA HIS A 144 6.79 1.49 -12.55
C HIS A 144 7.58 2.06 -11.35
N ARG A 145 7.86 1.23 -10.34
CA ARG A 145 8.64 1.63 -9.17
C ARG A 145 10.12 1.29 -9.31
N GLY A 146 10.65 1.41 -10.51
CA GLY A 146 12.06 1.31 -10.81
C GLY A 146 12.52 -0.07 -11.31
N LEU A 147 11.62 -0.95 -11.75
CA LEU A 147 12.02 -2.24 -12.32
C LEU A 147 12.87 -2.05 -13.58
N GLU A 148 12.54 -1.05 -14.38
CA GLU A 148 13.26 -0.66 -15.59
C GLU A 148 14.70 -0.21 -15.31
N ILE A 149 15.00 0.23 -14.09
CA ILE A 149 16.34 0.60 -13.63
C ILE A 149 17.02 -0.61 -12.96
N LEU A 150 16.26 -1.35 -12.15
CA LEU A 150 16.80 -2.47 -11.38
C LEU A 150 17.36 -3.58 -12.27
N VAL A 151 16.60 -4.00 -13.30
CA VAL A 151 17.00 -5.13 -14.15
C VAL A 151 18.31 -4.88 -14.89
N PRO A 152 18.49 -3.76 -15.64
CA PRO A 152 19.77 -3.49 -16.29
C PRO A 152 20.91 -3.26 -15.30
N THR A 153 20.64 -2.64 -14.14
CA THR A 153 21.64 -2.48 -13.09
C THR A 153 22.08 -3.84 -12.52
N PHE A 154 21.14 -4.73 -12.25
CA PHE A 154 21.47 -6.08 -11.79
C PHE A 154 22.29 -6.85 -12.82
N ASN A 155 21.92 -6.81 -14.10
CA ASN A 155 22.67 -7.45 -15.17
C ASN A 155 24.11 -6.92 -15.26
N HIS A 156 24.28 -5.59 -15.21
CA HIS A 156 25.59 -4.98 -15.20
C HIS A 156 26.44 -5.42 -14.01
N LEU A 157 25.87 -5.44 -12.80
CA LEU A 157 26.55 -5.92 -11.60
C LEU A 157 26.88 -7.42 -11.68
N HIS A 158 25.99 -8.21 -12.28
CA HIS A 158 26.23 -9.63 -12.47
C HIS A 158 27.44 -9.88 -13.41
N GLU A 159 27.53 -9.16 -14.51
CA GLU A 159 28.62 -9.26 -15.49
C GLU A 159 29.95 -8.75 -14.94
N THR A 160 29.94 -7.74 -14.09
CA THR A 160 31.16 -7.06 -13.63
C THR A 160 31.64 -7.54 -12.26
N PHE A 161 30.73 -7.93 -11.38
CA PHE A 161 31.04 -8.18 -9.96
C PHE A 161 30.49 -9.51 -9.44
N PHE A 162 29.18 -9.80 -9.58
CA PHE A 162 28.55 -10.94 -8.89
C PHE A 162 29.06 -12.29 -9.36
N HIS A 163 29.48 -12.42 -10.63
CA HIS A 163 30.06 -13.66 -11.15
C HIS A 163 31.38 -14.06 -10.49
N LYS A 164 32.02 -13.15 -9.71
CA LYS A 164 33.25 -13.40 -8.95
C LYS A 164 33.00 -13.78 -7.50
N MET A 165 31.75 -13.78 -7.08
CA MET A 165 31.38 -14.11 -5.70
C MET A 165 31.34 -15.63 -5.50
N ASP A 166 31.64 -16.08 -4.29
CA ASP A 166 31.61 -17.50 -3.92
C ASP A 166 30.20 -18.10 -4.00
N LYS A 167 29.16 -17.27 -3.81
CA LYS A 167 27.77 -17.68 -3.89
C LYS A 167 27.08 -16.99 -5.05
N PRO A 168 26.25 -17.69 -5.83
CA PRO A 168 25.47 -17.09 -6.90
C PRO A 168 24.49 -16.05 -6.35
N VAL A 169 24.38 -14.92 -7.03
CA VAL A 169 23.42 -13.87 -6.74
C VAL A 169 22.24 -14.01 -7.70
N LYS A 170 21.03 -14.07 -7.15
CA LYS A 170 19.78 -14.25 -7.92
C LYS A 170 18.85 -13.08 -7.67
N LEU A 171 18.22 -12.56 -8.73
CA LEU A 171 17.14 -11.59 -8.65
C LEU A 171 15.80 -12.29 -8.89
N HIS A 172 14.92 -12.20 -7.91
CA HIS A 172 13.55 -12.70 -8.00
C HIS A 172 12.60 -11.52 -8.18
N VAL A 173 11.87 -11.48 -9.29
CA VAL A 173 10.93 -10.40 -9.59
C VAL A 173 9.51 -10.91 -9.44
N PHE A 174 8.79 -10.35 -8.45
CA PHE A 174 7.37 -10.58 -8.19
C PHE A 174 6.65 -9.26 -8.44
N SER A 175 6.34 -8.99 -9.70
CA SER A 175 5.87 -7.67 -10.11
C SER A 175 4.80 -7.79 -11.19
N SER A 176 3.70 -7.07 -11.00
CA SER A 176 2.61 -6.96 -11.97
C SER A 176 1.70 -5.80 -11.57
N PHE A 177 1.10 -5.13 -12.54
CA PHE A 177 -0.02 -4.23 -12.30
C PHE A 177 -1.33 -4.97 -11.99
N GLY A 178 -1.36 -6.28 -12.14
CA GLY A 178 -2.51 -7.13 -11.82
C GLY A 178 -2.97 -7.04 -10.37
N ILE A 179 -2.07 -6.68 -9.42
CA ILE A 179 -2.43 -6.45 -8.00
C ILE A 179 -3.42 -5.29 -7.82
N TYR A 180 -3.50 -4.38 -8.80
CA TYR A 180 -4.45 -3.26 -8.83
C TYR A 180 -5.56 -3.45 -9.88
N GLY A 181 -5.65 -4.63 -10.48
CA GLY A 181 -6.63 -4.91 -11.53
C GLY A 181 -6.28 -4.29 -12.90
N TRP A 182 -5.00 -3.98 -13.16
CA TRP A 182 -4.51 -3.39 -14.41
C TRP A 182 -3.51 -4.28 -15.17
N PRO A 183 -3.83 -5.56 -15.39
CA PRO A 183 -2.88 -6.49 -16.02
C PRO A 183 -2.48 -6.06 -17.44
N GLN A 184 -3.33 -5.33 -18.16
CA GLN A 184 -3.03 -4.78 -19.47
C GLN A 184 -1.85 -3.79 -19.49
N ARG A 185 -1.41 -3.31 -18.34
CA ARG A 185 -0.22 -2.45 -18.22
C ARG A 185 1.09 -3.23 -18.08
N ASP A 186 1.00 -4.55 -17.90
CA ASP A 186 2.17 -5.43 -17.87
C ASP A 186 2.65 -5.80 -19.28
N ASP A 187 1.81 -5.61 -20.29
CA ASP A 187 2.17 -5.82 -21.67
C ASP A 187 3.02 -4.65 -22.19
N PRO A 188 4.13 -4.93 -22.90
CA PRO A 188 5.03 -3.91 -23.44
C PRO A 188 4.41 -3.08 -24.58
#